data_c84836f799f0c966bc61f27fc5a32399
#
_entry.id   c84836f799f0c966bc61f27fc5a32399
#
_cell.length_a   1.000
_cell.length_b   1.000
_cell.length_c   1.000
_cell.angle_alpha   90.00
_cell.angle_beta   90.00
_cell.angle_gamma   90.00
#
_symmetry.space_group_name_H-M   'P 1'
#
loop_
_entity.id
_entity.type
_entity.pdbx_description
1 polymer ?
#
loop_
_entity_poly.entity_id
_entity_poly.type
_entity_poly.pdbx_seq_one_letter_code
_entity_poly.pdbx_strand_id
1 'polypeptide(L)'
;MPRGGTVELVKAGFDTLVEAGYAPEMAYFECLHELKLIVDLMYEGGIGTMNYSISNNAEYGEYVSGPKVIDAGTRQRMKEILGRIQSGDYAKEFVLENRAGAPTLLSRRRQTAELPIEKVGGRLREMMPWIRKNRLVDQSKN
;
A
#
# COMPACT_ATOMS: atom_id res chain seq x y z
N MET A 1 4.28 8.80 -6.37
CA MET A 1 3.46 7.85 -7.16
C MET A 1 3.45 6.42 -6.60
N PRO A 2 4.57 5.69 -6.42
CA PRO A 2 4.51 4.29 -5.96
C PRO A 2 3.81 4.09 -4.62
N ARG A 3 4.04 4.97 -3.63
CA ARG A 3 3.46 4.83 -2.27
C ARG A 3 1.93 4.76 -2.29
N GLY A 4 1.27 5.69 -2.97
CA GLY A 4 -0.20 5.70 -3.06
C GLY A 4 -0.74 4.49 -3.80
N GLY A 5 -0.08 4.08 -4.89
CA GLY A 5 -0.43 2.88 -5.63
C GLY A 5 -0.31 1.61 -4.79
N THR A 6 0.75 1.47 -3.99
CA THR A 6 0.91 0.33 -3.08
C THR A 6 -0.21 0.28 -2.03
N VAL A 7 -0.57 1.40 -1.44
CA VAL A 7 -1.67 1.46 -0.46
C VAL A 7 -2.99 1.03 -1.09
N GLU A 8 -3.32 1.54 -2.28
CA GLU A 8 -4.56 1.18 -2.97
C GLU A 8 -4.55 -0.29 -3.43
N LEU A 9 -3.40 -0.85 -3.83
CA LEU A 9 -3.28 -2.27 -4.17
C LEU A 9 -3.55 -3.16 -2.94
N VAL A 10 -2.97 -2.84 -1.79
CA VAL A 10 -3.21 -3.56 -0.53
C VAL A 10 -4.68 -3.52 -0.14
N LYS A 11 -5.33 -2.36 -0.22
CA LYS A 11 -6.76 -2.21 0.07
C LYS A 11 -7.62 -3.04 -0.88
N ALA A 12 -7.37 -2.92 -2.18
CA ALA A 12 -8.12 -3.67 -3.20
C ALA A 12 -7.97 -5.19 -3.02
N GLY A 13 -6.75 -5.67 -2.72
CA GLY A 13 -6.50 -7.08 -2.44
C GLY A 13 -7.25 -7.56 -1.20
N PHE A 14 -7.16 -6.81 -0.11
CA PHE A 14 -7.87 -7.11 1.13
C PHE A 14 -9.39 -7.19 0.92
N ASP A 15 -9.97 -6.15 0.31
CA ASP A 15 -11.40 -6.08 0.08
C ASP A 15 -11.87 -7.24 -0.83
N THR A 16 -11.12 -7.54 -1.89
CA THR A 16 -11.42 -8.67 -2.82
C THR A 16 -11.47 -10.01 -2.09
N LEU A 17 -10.51 -10.28 -1.20
CA LEU A 17 -10.49 -11.53 -0.44
C LEU A 17 -11.64 -11.61 0.56
N VAL A 18 -11.91 -10.53 1.29
CA VAL A 18 -13.01 -10.49 2.26
C VAL A 18 -14.36 -10.63 1.58
N GLU A 19 -14.58 -9.95 0.46
CA GLU A 19 -15.80 -10.08 -0.35
C GLU A 19 -15.99 -11.50 -0.91
N ALA A 20 -14.90 -12.21 -1.19
CA ALA A 20 -14.92 -13.61 -1.60
C ALA A 20 -15.16 -14.59 -0.41
N GLY A 21 -15.28 -14.09 0.82
CA GLY A 21 -15.60 -14.89 2.01
C GLY A 21 -14.37 -15.40 2.79
N TYR A 22 -13.16 -14.96 2.47
CA TYR A 22 -11.98 -15.27 3.28
C TYR A 22 -11.98 -14.51 4.60
N ALA A 23 -11.40 -15.12 5.63
CA ALA A 23 -11.27 -14.47 6.94
C ALA A 23 -10.45 -13.18 6.84
N PRO A 24 -10.92 -12.05 7.41
CA PRO A 24 -10.21 -10.77 7.33
C PRO A 24 -8.77 -10.81 7.87
N GLU A 25 -8.52 -11.66 8.86
CA GLU A 25 -7.19 -11.89 9.41
C GLU A 25 -6.25 -12.50 8.37
N MET A 26 -6.73 -13.48 7.60
CA MET A 26 -5.96 -14.09 6.51
C MET A 26 -5.72 -13.08 5.38
N ALA A 27 -6.75 -12.33 4.99
CA ALA A 27 -6.61 -11.26 3.99
C ALA A 27 -5.59 -10.19 4.42
N TYR A 28 -5.53 -9.85 5.71
CA TYR A 28 -4.53 -8.93 6.23
C TYR A 28 -3.11 -9.49 6.13
N PHE A 29 -2.91 -10.75 6.51
CA PHE A 29 -1.58 -11.39 6.41
C PHE A 29 -1.11 -11.45 4.97
N GLU A 30 -1.96 -11.88 4.05
CA GLU A 30 -1.65 -12.02 2.63
C GLU A 30 -1.36 -10.67 1.95
N CYS A 31 -2.23 -9.67 2.16
CA CYS A 31 -2.13 -8.42 1.39
C CYS A 31 -1.21 -7.37 2.01
N LEU A 32 -0.99 -7.39 3.34
CA LEU A 32 -0.20 -6.37 4.02
C LEU A 32 1.02 -6.94 4.74
N HIS A 33 0.84 -7.96 5.56
CA HIS A 33 1.96 -8.46 6.39
C HIS A 33 3.05 -9.10 5.52
N GLU A 34 2.68 -9.93 4.57
CA GLU A 34 3.62 -10.60 3.66
C GLU A 34 4.34 -9.62 2.73
N LEU A 35 3.67 -8.52 2.35
CA LEU A 35 4.28 -7.49 1.51
C LEU A 35 5.62 -6.99 2.05
N LYS A 36 5.79 -6.96 3.39
CA LYS A 36 7.07 -6.58 4.01
C LYS A 36 8.20 -7.49 3.56
N LEU A 37 8.00 -8.82 3.57
CA LEU A 37 9.00 -9.78 3.12
C LEU A 37 9.35 -9.56 1.65
N ILE A 38 8.35 -9.40 0.81
CA ILE A 38 8.55 -9.16 -0.64
C ILE A 38 9.35 -7.87 -0.86
N VAL A 39 9.01 -6.79 -0.16
CA VAL A 39 9.74 -5.51 -0.27
C VAL A 39 11.17 -5.63 0.26
N ASP A 40 11.39 -6.32 1.37
CA ASP A 40 12.73 -6.54 1.93
C ASP A 40 13.63 -7.33 0.95
N LEU A 41 13.10 -8.41 0.35
CA LEU A 41 13.83 -9.19 -0.66
C LEU A 41 14.16 -8.38 -1.92
N MET A 42 13.23 -7.57 -2.41
CA MET A 42 13.51 -6.66 -3.54
C MET A 42 14.54 -5.59 -3.18
N TYR A 43 14.49 -5.08 -1.96
CA TYR A 43 15.43 -4.06 -1.48
C TYR A 43 16.85 -4.64 -1.35
N GLU A 44 16.97 -5.86 -0.83
CA GLU A 44 18.25 -6.53 -0.59
C GLU A 44 18.95 -6.96 -1.88
N GLY A 45 18.23 -7.55 -2.81
CA GLY A 45 18.83 -8.19 -3.97
C GLY A 45 18.15 -7.94 -5.32
N GLY A 46 17.19 -7.03 -5.38
CA GLY A 46 16.42 -6.75 -6.59
C GLY A 46 15.32 -7.79 -6.87
N ILE A 47 14.55 -7.55 -7.93
CA ILE A 47 13.39 -8.39 -8.30
C ILE A 47 13.81 -9.84 -8.59
N GLY A 48 14.92 -10.04 -9.30
CA GLY A 48 15.39 -11.40 -9.63
C GLY A 48 15.77 -12.22 -8.39
N THR A 49 16.36 -11.61 -7.37
CA THR A 49 16.66 -12.27 -6.10
C THR A 49 15.40 -12.57 -5.31
N MET A 50 14.45 -11.64 -5.31
CA MET A 50 13.14 -11.86 -4.70
C MET A 50 12.45 -13.06 -5.36
N ASN A 51 12.39 -13.13 -6.69
CA ASN A 51 11.76 -14.23 -7.42
C ASN A 51 12.44 -15.58 -7.15
N TYR A 52 13.77 -15.61 -7.06
CA TYR A 52 14.51 -16.82 -6.66
C TYR A 52 14.17 -17.28 -5.23
N SER A 53 13.80 -16.36 -4.35
CA SER A 53 13.58 -16.62 -2.93
C SER A 53 12.14 -17.00 -2.57
N ILE A 54 11.19 -16.84 -3.50
CA ILE A 54 9.78 -17.22 -3.33
C ILE A 54 9.47 -18.55 -4.02
N SER A 55 8.25 -19.06 -3.86
CA SER A 55 7.85 -20.31 -4.51
C SER A 55 7.67 -20.12 -6.02
N ASN A 56 7.93 -21.17 -6.80
CA ASN A 56 7.67 -21.17 -8.25
C ASN A 56 6.22 -20.80 -8.58
N ASN A 57 5.26 -21.13 -7.72
CA ASN A 57 3.87 -20.78 -7.90
C ASN A 57 3.64 -19.27 -7.74
N ALA A 58 4.27 -18.64 -6.75
CA ALA A 58 4.18 -17.19 -6.54
C ALA A 58 4.85 -16.42 -7.68
N GLU A 59 6.06 -16.84 -8.10
CA GLU A 59 6.77 -16.28 -9.25
C GLU A 59 5.94 -16.39 -10.54
N TYR A 60 5.35 -17.57 -10.82
CA TYR A 60 4.46 -17.75 -11.96
C TYR A 60 3.25 -16.83 -11.90
N GLY A 61 2.63 -16.67 -10.71
CA GLY A 61 1.52 -15.77 -10.49
C GLY A 61 1.88 -14.30 -10.77
N GLU A 62 3.09 -13.88 -10.39
CA GLU A 62 3.62 -12.55 -10.73
C GLU A 62 3.61 -12.32 -12.24
N TYR A 63 4.18 -13.24 -13.01
CA TYR A 63 4.30 -13.08 -14.47
C TYR A 63 2.96 -13.11 -15.21
N VAL A 64 1.99 -13.90 -14.78
CA VAL A 64 0.72 -14.05 -15.51
C VAL A 64 -0.42 -13.17 -14.98
N SER A 65 -0.38 -12.77 -13.74
CA SER A 65 -1.43 -11.99 -13.08
C SER A 65 -1.04 -10.54 -12.83
N GLY A 66 0.23 -10.27 -12.48
CA GLY A 66 0.72 -8.92 -12.24
C GLY A 66 0.42 -7.94 -13.37
N PRO A 67 0.71 -8.26 -14.65
CA PRO A 67 0.42 -7.37 -15.78
C PRO A 67 -1.07 -7.14 -16.05
N LYS A 68 -1.97 -7.96 -15.51
CA LYS A 68 -3.42 -7.74 -15.61
C LYS A 68 -3.90 -6.71 -14.60
N VAL A 69 -3.23 -6.62 -13.46
CA VAL A 69 -3.52 -5.63 -12.41
C VAL A 69 -2.83 -4.31 -12.70
N ILE A 70 -1.55 -4.35 -13.05
CA ILE A 70 -0.74 -3.17 -13.40
C ILE A 70 -0.49 -3.15 -14.90
N ASP A 71 -1.45 -2.68 -15.64
CA ASP A 71 -1.52 -2.67 -17.10
C ASP A 71 -0.92 -1.38 -17.74
N ALA A 72 -1.05 -1.27 -19.04
CA ALA A 72 -0.65 -0.08 -19.80
C ALA A 72 -1.43 1.18 -19.37
N GLY A 73 -2.70 1.03 -18.99
CA GLY A 73 -3.53 2.12 -18.47
C GLY A 73 -3.01 2.66 -17.15
N THR A 74 -2.51 1.78 -16.28
CA THR A 74 -1.84 2.18 -15.03
C THR A 74 -0.61 3.03 -15.33
N ARG A 75 0.21 2.63 -16.30
CA ARG A 75 1.40 3.41 -16.73
C ARG A 75 1.00 4.77 -17.30
N GLN A 76 -0.08 4.83 -18.06
CA GLN A 76 -0.59 6.10 -18.61
C GLN A 76 -1.03 7.05 -17.49
N ARG A 77 -1.79 6.57 -16.52
CA ARG A 77 -2.19 7.35 -15.33
C ARG A 77 -0.98 7.86 -14.53
N MET A 78 0.08 7.06 -14.42
CA MET A 78 1.34 7.52 -13.79
C MET A 78 1.98 8.67 -14.54
N LYS A 79 1.98 8.67 -15.88
CA LYS A 79 2.48 9.77 -16.70
C LYS A 79 1.67 11.06 -16.50
N GLU A 80 0.36 10.95 -16.43
CA GLU A 80 -0.56 12.08 -16.19
C GLU A 80 -0.31 12.71 -14.81
N ILE A 81 -0.17 11.87 -13.77
CA ILE A 81 0.19 12.33 -12.41
C ILE A 81 1.55 13.03 -12.41
N LEU A 82 2.54 12.46 -13.11
CA LEU A 82 3.85 13.09 -13.23
C LEU A 82 3.77 14.44 -13.94
N GLY A 83 2.99 14.55 -15.02
CA GLY A 83 2.75 15.81 -15.74
C GLY A 83 2.16 16.90 -14.83
N ARG A 84 1.20 16.57 -13.98
CA ARG A 84 0.63 17.50 -12.99
C ARG A 84 1.66 17.96 -11.94
N ILE A 85 2.60 17.09 -11.56
CA ILE A 85 3.70 17.46 -10.66
C ILE A 85 4.67 18.42 -11.36
N GLN A 86 5.05 18.11 -12.60
CA GLN A 86 6.00 18.91 -13.37
C GLN A 86 5.44 20.28 -13.78
N SER A 87 4.12 20.39 -14.05
CA SER A 87 3.44 21.67 -14.34
C SER A 87 3.29 22.56 -13.11
N GLY A 88 3.44 22.02 -11.89
CA GLY A 88 3.18 22.74 -10.64
C GLY A 88 1.71 22.70 -10.20
N ASP A 89 0.80 22.08 -10.96
CA ASP A 89 -0.63 22.01 -10.61
C ASP A 89 -0.84 21.29 -9.27
N TYR A 90 -0.10 20.18 -9.05
CA TYR A 90 -0.17 19.47 -7.78
C TYR A 90 0.31 20.33 -6.59
N ALA A 91 1.38 21.09 -6.77
CA ALA A 91 1.91 21.96 -5.71
C ALA A 91 0.91 23.08 -5.39
N LYS A 92 0.29 23.70 -6.42
CA LYS A 92 -0.73 24.72 -6.27
C LYS A 92 -1.95 24.20 -5.51
N GLU A 93 -2.45 23.02 -5.88
CA GLU A 93 -3.56 22.36 -5.20
C GLU A 93 -3.24 22.12 -3.71
N PHE A 94 -2.05 21.57 -3.41
CA PHE A 94 -1.64 21.32 -2.04
C PHE A 94 -1.48 22.58 -1.19
N VAL A 95 -0.97 23.66 -1.76
CA VAL A 95 -0.91 24.97 -1.07
C VAL A 95 -2.29 25.50 -0.74
N LEU A 96 -3.24 25.40 -1.69
CA LEU A 96 -4.62 25.84 -1.46
C LEU A 96 -5.32 24.98 -0.40
N GLU A 97 -5.15 23.69 -0.46
CA GLU A 97 -5.64 22.73 0.56
C GLU A 97 -5.15 23.12 1.97
N ASN A 98 -3.86 23.41 2.11
CA ASN A 98 -3.28 23.82 3.40
C ASN A 98 -3.85 25.17 3.88
N ARG A 99 -3.99 26.15 2.98
CA ARG A 99 -4.58 27.47 3.31
C ARG A 99 -6.03 27.36 3.77
N ALA A 100 -6.76 26.38 3.26
CA ALA A 100 -8.14 26.09 3.66
C ALA A 100 -8.25 25.28 4.99
N GLY A 101 -7.16 25.01 5.67
CA GLY A 101 -7.13 24.18 6.90
C GLY A 101 -7.09 22.67 6.65
N ALA A 102 -6.62 22.25 5.46
CA ALA A 102 -6.42 20.86 5.07
C ALA A 102 -7.68 19.95 5.19
N PRO A 103 -8.86 20.38 4.73
CA PRO A 103 -10.11 19.65 4.96
C PRO A 103 -10.11 18.27 4.34
N THR A 104 -9.56 18.11 3.12
CA THR A 104 -9.48 16.82 2.43
C THR A 104 -8.53 15.89 3.17
N LEU A 105 -7.35 16.36 3.55
CA LEU A 105 -6.35 15.60 4.28
C LEU A 105 -6.91 15.07 5.62
N LEU A 106 -7.53 15.93 6.40
CA LEU A 106 -8.13 15.59 7.69
C LEU A 106 -9.29 14.59 7.54
N SER A 107 -10.15 14.79 6.52
CA SER A 107 -11.24 13.87 6.21
C SER A 107 -10.72 12.49 5.83
N ARG A 108 -9.71 12.43 4.94
CA ARG A 108 -9.11 11.16 4.51
C ARG A 108 -8.38 10.43 5.64
N ARG A 109 -7.70 11.14 6.54
CA ARG A 109 -7.09 10.54 7.74
C ARG A 109 -8.14 9.81 8.61
N ARG A 110 -9.29 10.45 8.89
CA ARG A 110 -10.38 9.81 9.63
C ARG A 110 -10.93 8.59 8.91
N GLN A 111 -11.23 8.72 7.60
CA GLN A 111 -11.74 7.60 6.81
C GLN A 111 -10.77 6.42 6.79
N THR A 112 -9.48 6.67 6.63
CA THR A 112 -8.46 5.61 6.62
C THR A 112 -8.38 4.88 7.95
N ALA A 113 -8.47 5.59 9.08
CA ALA A 113 -8.47 4.97 10.41
C ALA A 113 -9.66 4.02 10.65
N GLU A 114 -10.77 4.23 9.95
CA GLU A 114 -11.98 3.43 10.06
C GLU A 114 -12.04 2.24 9.08
N LEU A 115 -11.07 2.08 8.20
CA LEU A 115 -11.05 0.97 7.25
C LEU A 115 -11.03 -0.40 7.96
N PRO A 116 -11.76 -1.41 7.45
CA PRO A 116 -11.76 -2.75 8.01
C PRO A 116 -10.36 -3.33 8.18
N ILE A 117 -9.48 -3.16 7.21
CA ILE A 117 -8.09 -3.61 7.26
C ILE A 117 -7.31 -2.97 8.43
N GLU A 118 -7.57 -1.71 8.78
CA GLU A 118 -6.92 -1.05 9.92
C GLU A 118 -7.40 -1.59 11.26
N LYS A 119 -8.71 -1.87 11.39
CA LYS A 119 -9.31 -2.46 12.59
C LYS A 119 -8.79 -3.88 12.82
N VAL A 120 -8.77 -4.70 11.79
CA VAL A 120 -8.21 -6.06 11.85
C VAL A 120 -6.70 -6.00 12.15
N GLY A 121 -5.98 -5.20 11.39
CA GLY A 121 -4.54 -5.03 11.55
C GLY A 121 -4.15 -4.49 12.93
N GLY A 122 -4.94 -3.60 13.53
CA GLY A 122 -4.74 -3.11 14.89
C GLY A 122 -4.69 -4.25 15.91
N ARG A 123 -5.71 -5.11 15.90
CA ARG A 123 -5.79 -6.30 16.78
C ARG A 123 -4.63 -7.27 16.55
N LEU A 124 -4.29 -7.56 15.29
CA LEU A 124 -3.18 -8.46 14.96
C LEU A 124 -1.83 -7.90 15.40
N ARG A 125 -1.56 -6.61 15.18
CA ARG A 125 -0.32 -5.94 15.62
C ARG A 125 -0.15 -5.93 17.15
N GLU A 126 -1.26 -5.90 17.91
CA GLU A 126 -1.21 -6.04 19.38
C GLU A 126 -0.68 -7.40 19.83
N MET A 127 -0.95 -8.47 19.08
CA MET A 127 -0.45 -9.82 19.34
C MET A 127 1.00 -10.04 18.88
N MET A 128 1.62 -9.06 18.23
CA MET A 128 2.98 -9.15 17.67
C MET A 128 3.95 -8.23 18.44
N PRO A 129 4.49 -8.67 19.60
CA PRO A 129 5.31 -7.81 20.46
C PRO A 129 6.61 -7.31 19.80
N TRP A 130 7.13 -8.06 18.82
CA TRP A 130 8.33 -7.65 18.07
C TRP A 130 8.10 -6.40 17.21
N ILE A 131 6.87 -6.15 16.73
CA ILE A 131 6.54 -4.93 15.97
C ILE A 131 6.64 -3.70 16.90
N ARG A 132 6.28 -3.84 18.17
CA ARG A 132 6.37 -2.74 19.15
C ARG A 132 7.81 -2.34 19.47
N LYS A 133 8.75 -3.28 19.43
CA LYS A 133 10.17 -3.01 19.75
C LYS A 133 10.89 -2.22 18.65
N ASN A 134 10.45 -2.34 17.40
CA ASN A 134 11.09 -1.75 16.22
C ASN A 134 10.19 -0.70 15.56
N ARG A 135 9.56 0.20 16.34
CA ARG A 135 8.70 1.25 15.78
C ARG A 135 9.50 2.23 14.95
N LEU A 136 9.10 2.38 13.68
CA LEU A 136 9.58 3.41 12.76
C LEU A 136 8.84 4.74 12.96
N VAL A 137 7.66 4.70 13.58
CA VAL A 137 6.77 5.86 13.73
C VAL A 137 7.06 6.59 15.02
N ASP A 138 7.48 7.83 14.89
CA ASP A 138 7.58 8.80 15.97
C ASP A 138 6.35 9.74 15.89
N GLN A 139 5.39 9.52 16.78
CA GLN A 139 4.14 10.29 16.80
C GLN A 139 4.32 11.74 17.25
N SER A 140 5.48 12.10 17.82
CA SER A 140 5.77 13.47 18.23
C SER A 140 6.10 14.40 17.06
N LYS A 141 6.32 13.84 15.86
CA LYS A 141 6.79 14.59 14.68
C LYS A 141 5.67 14.93 13.67
N ASN A 142 4.40 14.65 13.97
CA ASN A 142 3.26 15.00 13.11
C ASN A 142 2.14 15.66 13.89
#